data_7da97335d35e9b9e0c3a53cb8dc3759c
#
_entry.id   7da97335d35e9b9e0c3a53cb8dc3759c
#
_cell.length_a   1.000
_cell.length_b   1.000
_cell.length_c   1.000
_cell.angle_alpha   90.00
_cell.angle_beta   90.00
_cell.angle_gamma   90.00
#
_symmetry.space_group_name_H-M   'P 1'
#
loop_
_entity.id
_entity.type
_entity.pdbx_description
1 polymer ?
#
loop_
_entity_poly.entity_id
_entity_poly.type
_entity_poly.pdbx_seq_one_letter_code
_entity_poly.pdbx_strand_id
1 'polypeptide(L)'
;MTTTLKAIVRKPRTDGLYAVYIRIVHNRKPGYIKTNKIVDADHISKDNEPTDPVVNEYCSMLVRQYTDRLNRANTTLWSVSEIIEYLLKTDEEVCFSDYSRMFIRQMRLDGHERNAKNYQLAVAHLERYMGTTRVMFGHLTAAVLKKWIESLSKTHRAKEMYPTNVRMIFRSAIADMNDDEKGIQRIKFDPWVKVQIPKSEPSEKLAISAEECREFFNRPLPRTKMLSSLPELGRDVALLSLCLGGINTVDLYNLKKSDYHDGIIGYKRAKTKQDRKSVV
;
A
#
# COMPACT_ATOMS: atom_id res chain seq x y z
N MET A 1 1.43 -31.56 16.96
CA MET A 1 1.90 -31.03 18.27
C MET A 1 0.84 -30.07 18.77
N THR A 2 0.39 -30.21 20.01
CA THR A 2 -0.74 -29.43 20.53
C THR A 2 -0.23 -28.28 21.42
N THR A 3 -0.64 -27.07 21.09
CA THR A 3 -0.50 -25.93 22.00
C THR A 3 -1.68 -25.94 22.95
N THR A 4 -1.44 -25.86 24.26
CA THR A 4 -2.50 -25.78 25.27
C THR A 4 -2.48 -24.40 25.94
N LEU A 5 -3.68 -23.88 26.19
CA LEU A 5 -3.89 -22.60 26.87
C LEU A 5 -4.78 -22.82 28.07
N LYS A 6 -4.40 -22.25 29.21
CA LYS A 6 -5.16 -22.36 30.46
C LYS A 6 -4.99 -21.10 31.30
N ALA A 7 -6.05 -20.63 31.93
CA ALA A 7 -5.97 -19.55 32.91
C ALA A 7 -5.36 -20.08 34.20
N ILE A 8 -4.39 -19.38 34.73
CA ILE A 8 -3.75 -19.72 36.01
C ILE A 8 -3.45 -18.48 36.85
N VAL A 9 -3.27 -18.72 38.13
CA VAL A 9 -2.81 -17.75 39.13
C VAL A 9 -1.39 -18.10 39.53
N ARG A 10 -0.55 -17.11 39.84
CA ARG A 10 0.84 -17.31 40.28
C ARG A 10 1.02 -16.68 41.67
N LYS A 11 2.26 -16.47 42.06
CA LYS A 11 2.63 -15.91 43.37
C LYS A 11 1.84 -14.65 43.71
N PRO A 12 1.47 -14.43 44.99
CA PRO A 12 0.77 -13.23 45.43
C PRO A 12 1.63 -11.98 45.16
N ARG A 13 0.93 -10.88 44.97
CA ARG A 13 1.50 -9.54 44.89
C ARG A 13 1.76 -9.04 46.30
N THR A 14 2.44 -7.90 46.43
CA THR A 14 2.72 -7.23 47.70
C THR A 14 1.44 -6.78 48.47
N ASP A 15 0.34 -6.62 47.74
CA ASP A 15 -0.98 -6.25 48.25
C ASP A 15 -1.86 -7.48 48.67
N GLY A 16 -1.29 -8.70 48.61
CA GLY A 16 -1.99 -9.94 48.93
C GLY A 16 -2.91 -10.48 47.86
N LEU A 17 -3.10 -9.73 46.76
CA LEU A 17 -3.89 -10.18 45.59
C LEU A 17 -3.06 -10.99 44.62
N TYR A 18 -3.72 -11.75 43.75
CA TYR A 18 -3.09 -12.63 42.78
C TYR A 18 -3.39 -12.16 41.36
N ALA A 19 -2.34 -11.97 40.55
CA ALA A 19 -2.49 -11.69 39.13
C ALA A 19 -2.83 -12.96 38.35
N VAL A 20 -3.78 -12.84 37.44
CA VAL A 20 -4.21 -13.93 36.58
C VAL A 20 -3.40 -13.92 35.26
N TYR A 21 -2.97 -15.07 34.82
CA TYR A 21 -2.18 -15.28 33.61
C TYR A 21 -2.85 -16.33 32.72
N ILE A 22 -2.66 -16.20 31.41
CA ILE A 22 -2.91 -17.30 30.48
C ILE A 22 -1.58 -18.04 30.31
N ARG A 23 -1.53 -19.29 30.79
CA ARG A 23 -0.42 -20.21 30.59
C ARG A 23 -0.54 -20.83 29.22
N ILE A 24 0.53 -20.77 28.44
CA ILE A 24 0.66 -21.38 27.13
C ILE A 24 1.72 -22.48 27.24
N VAL A 25 1.40 -23.71 26.82
CA VAL A 25 2.39 -24.77 26.72
C VAL A 25 2.50 -25.18 25.26
N HIS A 26 3.67 -24.99 24.69
CA HIS A 26 3.99 -25.40 23.33
C HIS A 26 5.34 -26.13 23.30
N ASN A 27 5.39 -27.29 22.64
CA ASN A 27 6.57 -28.13 22.59
C ASN A 27 7.16 -28.42 24.00
N ARG A 28 6.26 -28.69 24.97
CA ARG A 28 6.59 -28.94 26.41
C ARG A 28 7.22 -27.75 27.14
N LYS A 29 7.36 -26.59 26.51
CA LYS A 29 7.87 -25.37 27.15
C LYS A 29 6.70 -24.48 27.58
N PRO A 30 6.65 -24.01 28.83
CA PRO A 30 5.62 -23.12 29.30
C PRO A 30 5.98 -21.66 29.00
N GLY A 31 4.95 -20.84 28.70
CA GLY A 31 5.02 -19.40 28.65
C GLY A 31 3.78 -18.78 29.31
N TYR A 32 3.79 -17.48 29.57
CA TYR A 32 2.76 -16.82 30.34
C TYR A 32 2.43 -15.44 29.78
N ILE A 33 1.15 -15.19 29.54
CA ILE A 33 0.63 -13.87 29.20
C ILE A 33 -0.09 -13.33 30.45
N LYS A 34 0.38 -12.19 30.98
CA LYS A 34 -0.28 -11.52 32.10
C LYS A 34 -1.58 -10.87 31.60
N THR A 35 -2.68 -11.10 32.34
CA THR A 35 -3.95 -10.40 32.09
C THR A 35 -4.04 -9.14 32.96
N ASN A 36 -5.07 -8.34 32.75
CA ASN A 36 -5.41 -7.19 33.58
C ASN A 36 -6.31 -7.57 34.80
N LYS A 37 -6.56 -8.88 34.98
CA LYS A 37 -7.41 -9.38 36.07
C LYS A 37 -6.58 -9.79 37.29
N ILE A 38 -7.17 -9.60 38.46
CA ILE A 38 -6.65 -10.01 39.75
C ILE A 38 -7.74 -10.74 40.50
N VAL A 39 -7.37 -11.67 41.38
CA VAL A 39 -8.27 -12.39 42.30
C VAL A 39 -7.67 -12.41 43.72
N ASP A 40 -8.51 -12.58 44.69
CA ASP A 40 -8.09 -12.82 46.09
C ASP A 40 -7.81 -14.33 46.33
N ALA A 41 -7.34 -14.68 47.53
CA ALA A 41 -6.98 -16.05 47.88
C ALA A 41 -8.20 -17.00 47.91
N ASP A 42 -9.39 -16.50 48.22
CA ASP A 42 -10.60 -17.32 48.33
C ASP A 42 -11.14 -17.75 46.99
N HIS A 43 -10.77 -17.04 45.94
CA HIS A 43 -11.16 -17.29 44.55
C HIS A 43 -10.08 -18.03 43.74
N ILE A 44 -9.31 -18.90 44.40
CA ILE A 44 -8.28 -19.72 43.75
C ILE A 44 -8.53 -21.20 44.04
N SER A 45 -8.57 -22.03 43.00
CA SER A 45 -8.68 -23.47 43.15
C SER A 45 -7.35 -24.11 43.63
N LYS A 46 -7.42 -25.40 44.08
CA LYS A 46 -6.24 -26.20 44.41
C LYS A 46 -5.23 -26.33 43.25
N ASP A 47 -5.70 -26.20 42.04
CA ASP A 47 -4.87 -26.29 40.82
C ASP A 47 -4.35 -24.91 40.35
N ASN A 48 -4.44 -23.90 41.19
CA ASN A 48 -4.09 -22.51 40.91
C ASN A 48 -4.88 -21.91 39.72
N GLU A 49 -6.14 -22.28 39.56
CA GLU A 49 -7.04 -21.66 38.57
C GLU A 49 -7.92 -20.64 39.27
N PRO A 50 -8.26 -19.52 38.58
CA PRO A 50 -9.21 -18.57 39.15
C PRO A 50 -10.60 -19.20 39.21
N THR A 51 -11.33 -18.99 40.32
CA THR A 51 -12.70 -19.51 40.50
C THR A 51 -13.75 -18.39 40.49
N ASP A 52 -13.35 -17.12 40.50
CA ASP A 52 -14.27 -16.00 40.35
C ASP A 52 -15.00 -16.08 38.99
N PRO A 53 -16.35 -16.06 38.96
CA PRO A 53 -17.14 -16.25 37.75
C PRO A 53 -16.85 -15.22 36.65
N VAL A 54 -16.69 -13.92 37.04
CA VAL A 54 -16.43 -12.83 36.08
C VAL A 54 -15.03 -12.94 35.45
N VAL A 55 -14.04 -13.30 36.30
CA VAL A 55 -12.67 -13.50 35.86
C VAL A 55 -12.58 -14.76 34.97
N ASN A 56 -13.30 -15.83 35.34
CA ASN A 56 -13.35 -17.05 34.54
C ASN A 56 -13.99 -16.84 33.17
N GLU A 57 -15.09 -16.12 33.10
CA GLU A 57 -15.72 -15.77 31.82
C GLU A 57 -14.76 -14.98 30.93
N TYR A 58 -14.13 -13.94 31.48
CA TYR A 58 -13.12 -13.16 30.78
C TYR A 58 -11.95 -14.02 30.28
N CYS A 59 -11.41 -14.88 31.12
CA CYS A 59 -10.30 -15.77 30.75
C CYS A 59 -10.72 -16.78 29.68
N SER A 60 -11.93 -17.32 29.77
CA SER A 60 -12.47 -18.26 28.79
C SER A 60 -12.64 -17.60 27.41
N MET A 61 -13.14 -16.37 27.37
CA MET A 61 -13.20 -15.58 26.14
C MET A 61 -11.81 -15.34 25.54
N LEU A 62 -10.84 -14.97 26.40
CA LEU A 62 -9.47 -14.70 25.96
C LEU A 62 -8.77 -15.97 25.46
N VAL A 63 -8.92 -17.11 26.13
CA VAL A 63 -8.41 -18.41 25.70
C VAL A 63 -9.03 -18.81 24.36
N ARG A 64 -10.33 -18.63 24.18
CA ARG A 64 -11.01 -18.89 22.91
C ARG A 64 -10.45 -18.02 21.78
N GLN A 65 -10.31 -16.72 22.04
CA GLN A 65 -9.74 -15.78 21.08
C GLN A 65 -8.30 -16.16 20.66
N TYR A 66 -7.47 -16.52 21.64
CA TYR A 66 -6.10 -16.96 21.38
C TYR A 66 -6.05 -18.30 20.63
N THR A 67 -6.94 -19.24 20.98
CA THR A 67 -7.06 -20.50 20.26
C THR A 67 -7.45 -20.29 18.80
N ASP A 68 -8.45 -19.45 18.54
CA ASP A 68 -8.89 -19.10 17.18
C ASP A 68 -7.78 -18.45 16.36
N ARG A 69 -6.93 -17.63 17.01
CA ARG A 69 -5.75 -17.03 16.36
C ARG A 69 -4.70 -18.09 16.02
N LEU A 70 -4.38 -18.96 16.96
CA LEU A 70 -3.39 -20.03 16.74
C LEU A 70 -3.82 -21.03 15.68
N ASN A 71 -5.11 -21.31 15.57
CA ASN A 71 -5.66 -22.19 14.53
C ASN A 71 -5.53 -21.63 13.11
N ARG A 72 -5.24 -20.33 12.98
CA ARG A 72 -5.03 -19.66 11.68
C ARG A 72 -3.54 -19.55 11.29
N ALA A 73 -2.63 -20.00 12.16
CA ALA A 73 -1.19 -19.91 11.96
C ALA A 73 -0.56 -21.31 11.99
N ASN A 74 0.43 -21.54 11.15
CA ASN A 74 1.25 -22.75 11.25
C ASN A 74 2.33 -22.56 12.32
N THR A 75 2.01 -22.98 13.56
CA THR A 75 2.87 -22.80 14.72
C THR A 75 3.89 -23.94 14.95
N THR A 76 3.99 -24.90 14.04
CA THR A 76 4.75 -26.15 14.22
C THR A 76 6.22 -25.91 14.58
N LEU A 77 6.85 -24.90 13.98
CA LEU A 77 8.25 -24.57 14.16
C LEU A 77 8.49 -23.41 15.14
N TRP A 78 7.42 -22.86 15.73
CA TRP A 78 7.56 -21.69 16.59
C TRP A 78 8.02 -22.04 17.99
N SER A 79 8.76 -21.15 18.60
CA SER A 79 9.03 -21.15 20.02
C SER A 79 7.85 -20.58 20.81
N VAL A 80 7.79 -20.86 22.12
CA VAL A 80 6.76 -20.26 23.00
C VAL A 80 6.81 -18.75 23.01
N SER A 81 8.00 -18.16 22.90
CA SER A 81 8.19 -16.70 22.85
C SER A 81 7.57 -16.10 21.58
N GLU A 82 7.75 -16.75 20.43
CA GLU A 82 7.13 -16.31 19.15
C GLU A 82 5.62 -16.44 19.20
N ILE A 83 5.08 -17.50 19.83
CA ILE A 83 3.64 -17.64 20.07
C ILE A 83 3.11 -16.52 20.96
N ILE A 84 3.79 -16.20 22.06
CA ILE A 84 3.39 -15.11 22.94
C ILE A 84 3.42 -13.77 22.19
N GLU A 85 4.49 -13.50 21.46
CA GLU A 85 4.59 -12.28 20.65
C GLU A 85 3.47 -12.19 19.61
N TYR A 86 3.16 -13.28 18.93
CA TYR A 86 2.06 -13.35 17.96
C TYR A 86 0.69 -13.10 18.61
N LEU A 87 0.45 -13.65 19.79
CA LEU A 87 -0.83 -13.49 20.52
C LEU A 87 -0.96 -12.10 21.13
N LEU A 88 0.15 -11.50 21.59
CA LEU A 88 0.19 -10.14 22.15
C LEU A 88 0.19 -9.06 21.09
N LYS A 89 0.70 -9.36 19.89
CA LYS A 89 0.45 -8.49 18.73
C LYS A 89 -1.06 -8.51 18.55
N THR A 90 -1.72 -7.48 19.10
CA THR A 90 -3.12 -7.21 18.78
C THR A 90 -3.30 -7.42 17.28
N ASP A 91 -4.46 -7.97 16.86
CA ASP A 91 -4.97 -7.74 15.51
C ASP A 91 -5.24 -6.23 15.43
N GLU A 92 -4.19 -5.42 15.50
CA GLU A 92 -4.25 -4.04 15.09
C GLU A 92 -4.70 -4.13 13.66
N GLU A 93 -5.95 -3.73 13.45
CA GLU A 93 -6.50 -3.60 12.12
C GLU A 93 -5.47 -2.83 11.33
N VAL A 94 -4.83 -3.51 10.38
CA VAL A 94 -3.74 -2.90 9.63
C VAL A 94 -4.30 -1.67 8.94
N CYS A 95 -3.70 -0.52 9.23
CA CYS A 95 -4.13 0.74 8.68
C CYS A 95 -3.64 0.88 7.24
N PHE A 96 -4.58 0.88 6.29
CA PHE A 96 -4.29 1.10 4.87
C PHE A 96 -3.67 2.48 4.62
N SER A 97 -4.17 3.52 5.29
CA SER A 97 -3.66 4.88 5.13
C SER A 97 -2.20 5.01 5.55
N ASP A 98 -1.81 4.40 6.68
CA ASP A 98 -0.44 4.45 7.19
C ASP A 98 0.52 3.67 6.28
N TYR A 99 0.11 2.47 5.84
CA TYR A 99 0.88 1.71 4.86
C TYR A 99 1.03 2.48 3.54
N SER A 100 -0.05 3.11 3.06
CA SER A 100 -0.02 3.91 1.83
C SER A 100 0.98 5.06 1.91
N ARG A 101 1.06 5.76 3.05
CA ARG A 101 2.05 6.84 3.27
C ARG A 101 3.48 6.32 3.23
N MET A 102 3.73 5.15 3.84
CA MET A 102 5.03 4.50 3.81
C MET A 102 5.41 4.11 2.36
N PHE A 103 4.50 3.45 1.64
CA PHE A 103 4.69 3.04 0.25
C PHE A 103 5.00 4.23 -0.68
N ILE A 104 4.24 5.32 -0.56
CA ILE A 104 4.44 6.56 -1.34
C ILE A 104 5.77 7.22 -0.98
N ARG A 105 6.16 7.20 0.30
CA ARG A 105 7.46 7.73 0.74
C ARG A 105 8.61 6.93 0.11
N GLN A 106 8.52 5.60 0.09
CA GLN A 106 9.53 4.75 -0.53
C GLN A 106 9.65 5.05 -2.03
N MET A 107 8.54 5.19 -2.76
CA MET A 107 8.56 5.57 -4.18
C MET A 107 9.30 6.88 -4.43
N ARG A 108 9.21 7.86 -3.52
CA ARG A 108 9.96 9.13 -3.63
C ARG A 108 11.45 8.93 -3.42
N LEU A 109 11.83 8.12 -2.42
CA LEU A 109 13.23 7.79 -2.18
C LEU A 109 13.85 7.07 -3.39
N ASP A 110 13.06 6.26 -4.10
CA ASP A 110 13.46 5.55 -5.32
C ASP A 110 13.45 6.46 -6.57
N GLY A 111 13.19 7.77 -6.42
CA GLY A 111 13.20 8.75 -7.52
C GLY A 111 11.93 8.77 -8.38
N HIS A 112 10.86 8.10 -7.96
CA HIS A 112 9.59 8.02 -8.70
C HIS A 112 8.58 9.10 -8.32
N GLU A 113 9.01 10.36 -8.17
CA GLU A 113 8.21 11.48 -7.63
C GLU A 113 6.86 11.68 -8.36
N ARG A 114 6.86 11.63 -9.71
CA ARG A 114 5.63 11.80 -10.51
C ARG A 114 4.61 10.71 -10.21
N ASN A 115 5.05 9.47 -10.09
CA ASN A 115 4.19 8.34 -9.75
C ASN A 115 3.71 8.46 -8.30
N ALA A 116 4.60 8.75 -7.36
CA ALA A 116 4.27 8.97 -5.95
C ALA A 116 3.14 10.01 -5.78
N LYS A 117 3.17 11.10 -6.54
CA LYS A 117 2.10 12.12 -6.56
C LYS A 117 0.76 11.54 -7.02
N ASN A 118 0.74 10.68 -8.05
CA ASN A 118 -0.48 10.03 -8.53
C ASN A 118 -1.06 9.08 -7.48
N TYR A 119 -0.23 8.31 -6.80
CA TYR A 119 -0.64 7.43 -5.70
C TYR A 119 -1.19 8.25 -4.53
N GLN A 120 -0.52 9.34 -4.16
CA GLN A 120 -0.98 10.25 -3.11
C GLN A 120 -2.37 10.83 -3.41
N LEU A 121 -2.62 11.26 -4.66
CA LEU A 121 -3.93 11.77 -5.07
C LEU A 121 -5.02 10.69 -4.97
N ALA A 122 -4.71 9.46 -5.38
CA ALA A 122 -5.64 8.34 -5.29
C ALA A 122 -6.02 8.01 -3.83
N VAL A 123 -5.03 7.95 -2.93
CA VAL A 123 -5.24 7.70 -1.50
C VAL A 123 -6.04 8.84 -0.87
N ALA A 124 -5.67 10.10 -1.12
CA ALA A 124 -6.37 11.26 -0.59
C ALA A 124 -7.84 11.31 -1.05
N HIS A 125 -8.12 10.88 -2.30
CA HIS A 125 -9.49 10.79 -2.79
C HIS A 125 -10.29 9.69 -2.07
N LEU A 126 -9.67 8.53 -1.84
CA LEU A 126 -10.29 7.43 -1.10
C LEU A 126 -10.56 7.84 0.36
N GLU A 127 -9.60 8.45 1.04
CA GLU A 127 -9.75 8.94 2.42
C GLU A 127 -10.90 9.97 2.53
N ARG A 128 -11.01 10.89 1.57
CA ARG A 128 -12.12 11.85 1.51
C ARG A 128 -13.46 11.16 1.31
N TYR A 129 -13.52 10.15 0.43
CA TYR A 129 -14.74 9.37 0.22
C TYR A 129 -15.14 8.60 1.48
N MET A 130 -14.19 8.04 2.21
CA MET A 130 -14.40 7.32 3.47
C MET A 130 -14.69 8.26 4.65
N GLY A 131 -14.50 9.56 4.51
CA GLY A 131 -14.69 10.55 5.58
C GLY A 131 -13.66 10.46 6.71
N THR A 132 -12.52 9.80 6.48
CA THR A 132 -11.47 9.61 7.48
C THR A 132 -10.09 9.54 6.82
N THR A 133 -9.09 10.06 7.51
CA THR A 133 -7.67 9.97 7.13
C THR A 133 -6.99 8.70 7.64
N ARG A 134 -7.74 7.84 8.34
CA ARG A 134 -7.26 6.57 8.88
C ARG A 134 -8.16 5.42 8.43
N VAL A 135 -8.03 5.03 7.18
CA VAL A 135 -8.76 3.93 6.56
C VAL A 135 -8.08 2.61 6.92
N MET A 136 -8.84 1.64 7.45
CA MET A 136 -8.34 0.30 7.75
C MET A 136 -8.54 -0.64 6.57
N PHE A 137 -7.69 -1.67 6.41
CA PHE A 137 -7.86 -2.66 5.35
C PHE A 137 -9.22 -3.36 5.41
N GLY A 138 -9.73 -3.64 6.61
CA GLY A 138 -11.05 -4.24 6.83
C GLY A 138 -12.22 -3.40 6.33
N HIS A 139 -12.07 -2.08 6.26
CA HIS A 139 -13.11 -1.18 5.73
C HIS A 139 -13.20 -1.22 4.19
N LEU A 140 -12.14 -1.64 3.51
CA LEU A 140 -12.06 -1.67 2.04
C LEU A 140 -12.70 -2.94 1.48
N THR A 141 -14.01 -3.09 1.64
CA THR A 141 -14.76 -4.20 1.07
C THR A 141 -15.01 -3.99 -0.44
N ALA A 142 -15.31 -5.07 -1.17
CA ALA A 142 -15.65 -4.98 -2.60
C ALA A 142 -16.85 -4.06 -2.86
N ALA A 143 -17.84 -4.05 -1.96
CA ALA A 143 -19.01 -3.17 -2.07
C ALA A 143 -18.63 -1.69 -1.92
N VAL A 144 -17.78 -1.36 -0.93
CA VAL A 144 -17.28 0.00 -0.71
C VAL A 144 -16.45 0.47 -1.91
N LEU A 145 -15.54 -0.37 -2.41
CA LEU A 145 -14.70 -0.03 -3.55
C LEU A 145 -15.50 0.20 -4.84
N LYS A 146 -16.53 -0.61 -5.11
CA LYS A 146 -17.41 -0.41 -6.26
C LYS A 146 -18.12 0.94 -6.19
N LYS A 147 -18.74 1.27 -5.05
CA LYS A 147 -19.40 2.58 -4.84
C LYS A 147 -18.41 3.74 -4.93
N TRP A 148 -17.19 3.58 -4.41
CA TRP A 148 -16.15 4.58 -4.55
C TRP A 148 -15.77 4.81 -6.02
N ILE A 149 -15.60 3.75 -6.82
CA ILE A 149 -15.30 3.83 -8.26
C ILE A 149 -16.45 4.52 -9.01
N GLU A 150 -17.69 4.22 -8.68
CA GLU A 150 -18.86 4.87 -9.24
C GLU A 150 -18.87 6.39 -8.94
N SER A 151 -18.45 6.79 -7.73
CA SER A 151 -18.34 8.21 -7.34
C SER A 151 -17.30 9.00 -8.14
N LEU A 152 -16.35 8.33 -8.80
CA LEU A 152 -15.31 8.93 -9.64
C LEU A 152 -15.84 9.39 -11.02
N SER A 153 -17.15 9.65 -11.18
CA SER A 153 -17.81 9.89 -12.47
C SER A 153 -17.31 11.10 -13.27
N LYS A 154 -16.64 12.06 -12.62
CA LYS A 154 -16.27 13.34 -13.24
C LYS A 154 -15.08 13.27 -14.21
N THR A 155 -14.23 12.24 -14.17
CA THR A 155 -13.07 12.10 -15.08
C THR A 155 -12.83 10.64 -15.43
N HIS A 156 -12.93 10.30 -16.71
CA HIS A 156 -12.69 8.93 -17.22
C HIS A 156 -11.33 8.38 -16.77
N ARG A 157 -10.29 9.20 -16.82
CA ARG A 157 -8.94 8.80 -16.40
C ARG A 157 -8.83 8.53 -14.89
N ALA A 158 -9.55 9.26 -14.05
CA ALA A 158 -9.52 9.03 -12.61
C ALA A 158 -10.18 7.70 -12.22
N LYS A 159 -11.24 7.28 -12.94
CA LYS A 159 -11.90 5.97 -12.74
C LYS A 159 -11.00 4.77 -12.96
N GLU A 160 -10.00 4.89 -13.83
CA GLU A 160 -9.01 3.83 -14.06
C GLU A 160 -7.81 3.97 -13.14
N MET A 161 -7.23 5.17 -13.08
CA MET A 161 -5.95 5.41 -12.41
C MET A 161 -6.03 5.29 -10.88
N TYR A 162 -7.06 5.88 -10.25
CA TYR A 162 -7.15 5.86 -8.79
C TYR A 162 -7.38 4.46 -8.23
N PRO A 163 -8.36 3.68 -8.74
CA PRO A 163 -8.53 2.30 -8.28
C PRO A 163 -7.32 1.41 -8.58
N THR A 164 -6.67 1.62 -9.71
CA THR A 164 -5.45 0.88 -10.06
C THR A 164 -4.33 1.15 -9.04
N ASN A 165 -4.12 2.41 -8.67
CA ASN A 165 -3.11 2.78 -7.68
C ASN A 165 -3.43 2.22 -6.30
N VAL A 166 -4.69 2.35 -5.84
CA VAL A 166 -5.12 1.79 -4.56
C VAL A 166 -4.99 0.27 -4.54
N ARG A 167 -5.34 -0.42 -5.63
CA ARG A 167 -5.17 -1.87 -5.78
C ARG A 167 -3.70 -2.28 -5.69
N MET A 168 -2.80 -1.51 -6.31
CA MET A 168 -1.36 -1.80 -6.24
C MET A 168 -0.83 -1.67 -4.81
N ILE A 169 -1.19 -0.60 -4.08
CA ILE A 169 -0.83 -0.46 -2.66
C ILE A 169 -1.39 -1.65 -1.85
N PHE A 170 -2.66 -2.00 -2.08
CA PHE A 170 -3.32 -3.08 -1.35
C PHE A 170 -2.59 -4.41 -1.54
N ARG A 171 -2.24 -4.75 -2.77
CA ARG A 171 -1.52 -5.98 -3.10
C ARG A 171 -0.08 -5.99 -2.59
N SER A 172 0.61 -4.86 -2.65
CA SER A 172 1.93 -4.72 -2.03
C SER A 172 1.85 -4.98 -0.53
N ALA A 173 0.83 -4.43 0.15
CA ALA A 173 0.63 -4.67 1.58
C ALA A 173 0.35 -6.15 1.90
N ILE A 174 -0.42 -6.86 1.07
CA ILE A 174 -0.62 -8.31 1.23
C ILE A 174 0.72 -9.02 1.13
N ALA A 175 1.53 -8.71 0.12
CA ALA A 175 2.84 -9.34 -0.08
C ALA A 175 3.82 -9.05 1.07
N ASP A 176 3.80 -7.84 1.63
CA ASP A 176 4.73 -7.42 2.67
C ASP A 176 4.33 -7.89 4.08
N MET A 177 3.02 -8.04 4.33
CA MET A 177 2.50 -8.28 5.67
C MET A 177 2.00 -9.69 5.91
N ASN A 178 1.66 -10.43 4.85
CA ASN A 178 1.33 -11.84 4.94
C ASN A 178 2.60 -12.67 4.73
N ASP A 179 2.72 -13.75 5.46
CA ASP A 179 3.81 -14.72 5.35
C ASP A 179 3.18 -16.11 5.25
N ASP A 180 3.04 -16.59 4.03
CA ASP A 180 2.40 -17.88 3.76
C ASP A 180 3.23 -19.05 4.30
N GLU A 181 4.56 -18.92 4.38
CA GLU A 181 5.44 -19.96 4.93
C GLU A 181 5.22 -20.14 6.43
N LYS A 182 4.96 -19.02 7.14
CA LYS A 182 4.64 -19.02 8.57
C LYS A 182 3.15 -19.09 8.87
N GLY A 183 2.29 -19.07 7.83
CA GLY A 183 0.83 -19.06 7.98
C GLY A 183 0.31 -17.77 8.64
N ILE A 184 1.05 -16.66 8.51
CA ILE A 184 0.64 -15.36 9.06
C ILE A 184 -0.16 -14.61 8.00
N GLN A 185 -1.44 -14.40 8.24
CA GLN A 185 -2.33 -13.60 7.40
C GLN A 185 -2.85 -12.38 8.16
N ARG A 186 -2.17 -11.24 8.03
CA ARG A 186 -2.63 -9.97 8.62
C ARG A 186 -3.75 -9.34 7.80
N ILE A 187 -3.67 -9.44 6.47
CA ILE A 187 -4.72 -9.00 5.55
C ILE A 187 -5.40 -10.26 5.01
N LYS A 188 -6.61 -10.54 5.50
CA LYS A 188 -7.31 -11.83 5.31
C LYS A 188 -7.97 -12.01 3.96
N PHE A 189 -8.20 -10.93 3.21
CA PHE A 189 -8.91 -11.01 1.92
C PHE A 189 -8.45 -9.91 0.97
N ASP A 190 -8.46 -10.20 -0.32
CA ASP A 190 -8.28 -9.22 -1.39
C ASP A 190 -9.65 -8.88 -2.01
N PRO A 191 -10.23 -7.71 -1.70
CA PRO A 191 -11.52 -7.31 -2.25
C PRO A 191 -11.47 -7.06 -3.76
N TRP A 192 -10.28 -6.79 -4.30
CA TRP A 192 -10.07 -6.47 -5.71
C TRP A 192 -10.30 -7.65 -6.65
N VAL A 193 -10.34 -8.88 -6.14
CA VAL A 193 -10.75 -10.07 -6.92
C VAL A 193 -12.18 -9.92 -7.45
N LYS A 194 -13.06 -9.22 -6.70
CA LYS A 194 -14.48 -9.02 -7.03
C LYS A 194 -14.79 -7.63 -7.61
N VAL A 195 -13.75 -6.81 -7.87
CA VAL A 195 -13.89 -5.43 -8.35
C VAL A 195 -13.29 -5.30 -9.73
N GLN A 196 -14.11 -4.97 -10.72
CA GLN A 196 -13.66 -4.57 -12.04
C GLN A 196 -13.32 -3.07 -12.04
N ILE A 197 -12.14 -2.74 -12.53
CA ILE A 197 -11.72 -1.36 -12.75
C ILE A 197 -12.07 -0.99 -14.19
N PRO A 198 -12.89 0.06 -14.41
CA PRO A 198 -13.19 0.53 -15.76
C PRO A 198 -11.92 0.96 -16.48
N LYS A 199 -11.81 0.62 -17.75
CA LYS A 199 -10.75 1.16 -18.61
C LYS A 199 -11.19 2.55 -19.10
N SER A 200 -10.26 3.50 -19.11
CA SER A 200 -10.49 4.77 -19.77
C SER A 200 -10.51 4.57 -21.29
N GLU A 201 -11.42 5.27 -21.95
CA GLU A 201 -11.40 5.32 -23.40
C GLU A 201 -10.06 5.92 -23.90
N PRO A 202 -9.47 5.39 -24.95
CA PRO A 202 -8.30 6.00 -25.52
C PRO A 202 -8.65 7.43 -25.96
N SER A 203 -7.84 8.41 -25.56
CA SER A 203 -8.04 9.79 -26.02
C SER A 203 -7.91 9.82 -27.56
N GLU A 204 -8.89 10.44 -28.20
CA GLU A 204 -8.80 10.72 -29.62
C GLU A 204 -7.53 11.54 -29.92
N LYS A 205 -6.69 11.02 -30.76
CA LYS A 205 -5.46 11.70 -31.19
C LYS A 205 -5.82 12.56 -32.40
N LEU A 206 -5.99 13.83 -32.17
CA LEU A 206 -6.10 14.79 -33.26
C LEU A 206 -4.75 14.93 -33.94
N ALA A 207 -4.67 14.57 -35.19
CA ALA A 207 -3.53 14.83 -36.05
C ALA A 207 -3.82 16.08 -36.90
N ILE A 208 -2.86 16.95 -36.99
CA ILE A 208 -2.93 18.09 -37.96
C ILE A 208 -2.60 17.62 -39.36
N SER A 209 -3.20 18.24 -40.35
CA SER A 209 -2.89 17.98 -41.76
C SER A 209 -1.50 18.47 -42.15
N ALA A 210 -0.99 18.03 -43.29
CA ALA A 210 0.29 18.52 -43.79
C ALA A 210 0.26 20.05 -44.08
N GLU A 211 -0.89 20.55 -44.54
CA GLU A 211 -1.13 21.97 -44.81
C GLU A 211 -1.09 22.78 -43.51
N GLU A 212 -1.81 22.36 -42.49
CA GLU A 212 -1.80 23.00 -41.16
C GLU A 212 -0.39 22.96 -40.53
N CYS A 213 0.35 21.88 -40.72
CA CYS A 213 1.73 21.75 -40.26
C CYS A 213 2.63 22.78 -40.96
N ARG A 214 2.54 22.92 -42.30
CA ARG A 214 3.27 23.95 -43.05
C ARG A 214 2.88 25.37 -42.61
N GLU A 215 1.59 25.62 -42.45
CA GLU A 215 1.09 26.92 -41.97
C GLU A 215 1.66 27.24 -40.60
N PHE A 216 1.65 26.29 -39.66
CA PHE A 216 2.19 26.49 -38.30
C PHE A 216 3.67 26.93 -38.33
N PHE A 217 4.52 26.27 -39.14
CA PHE A 217 5.94 26.60 -39.20
C PHE A 217 6.26 27.88 -40.02
N ASN A 218 5.41 28.27 -40.97
CA ASN A 218 5.60 29.47 -41.78
C ASN A 218 4.95 30.72 -41.18
N ARG A 219 4.06 30.55 -40.17
CA ARG A 219 3.38 31.68 -39.57
C ARG A 219 4.37 32.61 -38.83
N PRO A 220 4.23 33.96 -38.96
CA PRO A 220 5.02 34.88 -38.18
C PRO A 220 4.92 34.65 -36.67
N LEU A 221 6.03 34.69 -35.97
CA LEU A 221 6.05 34.47 -34.54
C LEU A 221 5.38 35.62 -33.79
N PRO A 222 4.60 35.35 -32.72
CA PRO A 222 3.97 36.39 -31.92
C PRO A 222 5.04 37.24 -31.21
N ARG A 223 4.85 38.55 -31.26
CA ARG A 223 5.71 39.48 -30.48
C ARG A 223 5.32 39.37 -29.02
N THR A 224 6.27 38.96 -28.18
CA THR A 224 6.09 38.90 -26.73
C THR A 224 6.81 40.06 -26.04
N LYS A 225 6.17 40.63 -25.00
CA LYS A 225 6.75 41.76 -24.26
C LYS A 225 7.90 41.37 -23.30
N MET A 226 8.01 40.06 -22.94
CA MET A 226 8.85 39.66 -21.81
C MET A 226 10.09 38.84 -22.13
N LEU A 227 10.10 38.01 -23.13
CA LEU A 227 11.27 37.18 -23.50
C LEU A 227 11.15 36.87 -24.98
N SER A 228 11.81 37.63 -25.81
CA SER A 228 11.73 37.58 -27.27
C SER A 228 12.07 36.22 -27.88
N SER A 229 12.88 35.40 -27.21
CA SER A 229 13.37 34.12 -27.71
C SER A 229 12.45 32.93 -27.44
N LEU A 230 11.42 33.04 -26.58
CA LEU A 230 10.56 31.90 -26.24
C LEU A 230 9.68 31.36 -27.38
N PRO A 231 9.08 32.23 -28.26
CA PRO A 231 8.33 31.73 -29.42
C PRO A 231 9.24 31.03 -30.43
N GLU A 232 10.44 31.53 -30.67
CA GLU A 232 11.45 30.93 -31.54
C GLU A 232 11.86 29.55 -31.00
N LEU A 233 12.25 29.51 -29.71
CA LEU A 233 12.60 28.25 -29.04
C LEU A 233 11.46 27.24 -29.10
N GLY A 234 10.20 27.68 -28.88
CA GLY A 234 9.03 26.81 -28.96
C GLY A 234 8.83 26.21 -30.34
N ARG A 235 9.01 27.02 -31.40
CA ARG A 235 8.96 26.55 -32.79
C ARG A 235 10.09 25.57 -33.11
N ASP A 236 11.32 25.85 -32.68
CA ASP A 236 12.49 25.00 -32.91
C ASP A 236 12.35 23.66 -32.18
N VAL A 237 11.85 23.64 -30.94
CA VAL A 237 11.52 22.42 -30.20
C VAL A 237 10.44 21.60 -30.92
N ALA A 238 9.40 22.26 -31.45
CA ALA A 238 8.35 21.58 -32.21
C ALA A 238 8.89 20.96 -33.50
N LEU A 239 9.72 21.71 -34.24
CA LEU A 239 10.36 21.26 -35.47
C LEU A 239 11.30 20.07 -35.21
N LEU A 240 12.19 20.20 -34.24
CA LEU A 240 13.09 19.08 -33.87
C LEU A 240 12.32 17.85 -33.41
N SER A 241 11.25 18.05 -32.61
CA SER A 241 10.42 16.94 -32.20
C SER A 241 9.78 16.23 -33.39
N LEU A 242 9.31 16.97 -34.38
CA LEU A 242 8.74 16.42 -35.63
C LEU A 242 9.80 15.66 -36.43
N CYS A 243 10.95 16.29 -36.71
CA CYS A 243 12.03 15.70 -37.48
C CYS A 243 12.62 14.45 -36.82
N LEU A 244 12.65 14.38 -35.51
CA LEU A 244 13.16 13.24 -34.75
C LEU A 244 12.08 12.19 -34.41
N GLY A 245 10.99 12.12 -35.19
CA GLY A 245 9.95 11.12 -35.04
C GLY A 245 9.17 11.16 -33.75
N GLY A 246 8.95 12.35 -33.20
CA GLY A 246 8.19 12.55 -31.96
C GLY A 246 9.01 12.32 -30.70
N ILE A 247 10.25 12.78 -30.68
CA ILE A 247 11.07 12.75 -29.45
C ILE A 247 10.36 13.48 -28.32
N ASN A 248 10.40 12.91 -27.12
CA ASN A 248 9.81 13.56 -25.96
C ASN A 248 10.65 14.77 -25.55
N THR A 249 10.01 15.86 -25.13
CA THR A 249 10.70 17.09 -24.71
C THR A 249 11.74 16.90 -23.62
N VAL A 250 11.51 15.94 -22.69
CA VAL A 250 12.50 15.58 -21.66
C VAL A 250 13.74 14.93 -22.30
N ASP A 251 13.56 14.07 -23.29
CA ASP A 251 14.65 13.41 -23.99
C ASP A 251 15.41 14.45 -24.83
N LEU A 252 14.67 15.31 -25.54
CA LEU A 252 15.24 16.42 -26.33
C LEU A 252 16.09 17.38 -25.46
N TYR A 253 15.58 17.76 -24.29
CA TYR A 253 16.29 18.65 -23.35
C TYR A 253 17.60 18.04 -22.83
N ASN A 254 17.65 16.71 -22.69
CA ASN A 254 18.82 16.00 -22.19
C ASN A 254 19.83 15.62 -23.28
N LEU A 255 19.55 15.88 -24.57
CA LEU A 255 20.49 15.61 -25.65
C LEU A 255 21.79 16.40 -25.48
N LYS A 256 22.90 15.74 -25.74
CA LYS A 256 24.24 16.31 -25.72
C LYS A 256 24.83 16.28 -27.13
N LYS A 257 25.79 17.16 -27.40
CA LYS A 257 26.53 17.14 -28.67
C LYS A 257 27.19 15.78 -28.95
N SER A 258 27.57 15.06 -27.89
CA SER A 258 28.14 13.71 -28.00
C SER A 258 27.13 12.65 -28.43
N ASP A 259 25.83 12.93 -28.44
CA ASP A 259 24.81 11.98 -28.87
C ASP A 259 24.58 12.02 -30.38
N TYR A 260 25.22 12.97 -31.08
CA TYR A 260 25.17 13.14 -32.54
C TYR A 260 26.46 12.61 -33.17
N HIS A 261 26.33 11.67 -34.10
CA HIS A 261 27.43 11.09 -34.88
C HIS A 261 26.93 10.81 -36.31
N ASP A 262 27.60 11.34 -37.30
CA ASP A 262 27.40 11.03 -38.74
C ASP A 262 25.93 11.08 -39.21
N GLY A 263 25.21 12.15 -38.82
CA GLY A 263 23.79 12.29 -39.22
C GLY A 263 22.82 11.48 -38.33
N ILE A 264 23.30 10.87 -37.27
CA ILE A 264 22.48 10.02 -36.38
C ILE A 264 22.52 10.59 -34.96
N ILE A 265 21.35 10.74 -34.36
CA ILE A 265 21.21 11.03 -32.93
C ILE A 265 20.86 9.73 -32.21
N GLY A 266 21.78 9.28 -31.32
CA GLY A 266 21.59 8.11 -30.44
C GLY A 266 21.42 8.56 -28.99
N TYR A 267 20.31 8.19 -28.34
CA TYR A 267 20.03 8.55 -26.96
C TYR A 267 19.28 7.45 -26.21
N LYS A 268 19.42 7.42 -24.88
CA LYS A 268 18.61 6.56 -23.99
C LYS A 268 17.34 7.28 -23.58
N ARG A 269 16.19 6.70 -23.93
CA ARG A 269 14.90 7.27 -23.56
C ARG A 269 14.75 7.33 -22.03
N ALA A 270 14.51 8.51 -21.48
CA ALA A 270 14.41 8.72 -20.04
C ALA A 270 13.34 7.84 -19.37
N LYS A 271 12.19 7.65 -20.05
CA LYS A 271 11.05 6.88 -19.52
C LYS A 271 11.30 5.37 -19.48
N THR A 272 11.88 4.79 -20.52
CA THR A 272 11.99 3.32 -20.68
C THR A 272 13.41 2.78 -20.58
N LYS A 273 14.40 3.68 -20.51
CA LYS A 273 15.83 3.37 -20.52
C LYS A 273 16.28 2.57 -21.76
N GLN A 274 15.45 2.55 -22.81
CA GLN A 274 15.75 1.90 -24.07
C GLN A 274 16.53 2.83 -25.00
N ASP A 275 17.47 2.27 -25.74
CA ASP A 275 18.22 2.99 -26.77
C ASP A 275 17.27 3.37 -27.92
N ARG A 276 17.44 4.60 -28.42
CA ARG A 276 16.75 5.15 -29.59
C ARG A 276 17.77 5.76 -30.54
N LYS A 277 17.52 5.58 -31.82
CA LYS A 277 18.31 6.20 -32.90
C LYS A 277 17.35 6.92 -33.85
N SER A 278 17.67 8.14 -34.17
CA SER A 278 16.95 8.92 -35.18
C SER A 278 17.98 9.44 -36.23
N VAL A 279 17.66 9.26 -37.48
CA VAL A 279 18.45 9.81 -38.58
C VAL A 279 18.01 11.27 -38.78
N VAL A 280 18.94 12.18 -38.88
CA VAL A 280 18.71 13.62 -39.06
C VAL A 280 18.85 13.97 -40.54
#